data_bcfe797c5f84f0c58e793bbec10531cc
#
_entry.id   bcfe797c5f84f0c58e793bbec10531cc
#
_cell.length_a   1.000
_cell.length_b   1.000
_cell.length_c   1.000
_cell.angle_alpha   90.00
_cell.angle_beta   90.00
_cell.angle_gamma   90.00
#
_symmetry.space_group_name_H-M   'P 1'
#
loop_
_entity.id
_entity.type
_entity.pdbx_description
1 polymer ?
#
loop_
_entity_poly.entity_id
_entity_poly.type
_entity_poly.pdbx_seq_one_letter_code
_entity_poly.pdbx_strand_id
1 'polypeptide(L)'
;HCGTYRVNKTTAQLLKKPILSGLEGLTELGAEVRESGFQALKCNMYRFDGVAHVHSPGFARRSNTPGAPELNADKSLLKDLEKQIAALREGAGDDVDILLDMNFNFKPEGYLRVIKALADFNLFWYELDIFNPDALAFIRRQGRETIASCESLYGHREFRRYFEAQSMDVAIIDIPWNGAWQSYKIAAMADAYEVNVAPHNFYGHLCTMMSAHFCASVPNFRIMEIDVDDVPWRDDLVTEVPQIENGMLKVPDRPGWGTDLNEEAIAAHPPK
;
A
#
# COMPACT_ATOMS: atom_id res chain seq x y z
N HIS A 1 -5.21 -1.02 -6.38
CA HIS A 1 -6.19 -1.78 -5.56
C HIS A 1 -5.52 -2.37 -4.32
N CYS A 2 -6.03 -2.04 -3.15
CA CYS A 2 -5.69 -2.67 -1.88
C CYS A 2 -6.94 -3.35 -1.35
N GLY A 3 -7.02 -4.66 -1.41
CA GLY A 3 -8.20 -5.43 -1.05
C GLY A 3 -7.91 -6.62 -0.15
N THR A 4 -6.84 -6.52 0.64
CA THR A 4 -6.32 -7.66 1.38
C THR A 4 -6.88 -7.80 2.80
N TYR A 5 -7.74 -6.87 3.23
CA TYR A 5 -8.32 -6.90 4.59
C TYR A 5 -9.37 -7.97 4.82
N ARG A 6 -9.86 -8.59 3.74
CA ARG A 6 -10.79 -9.72 3.83
C ARG A 6 -10.19 -11.01 4.41
N VAL A 7 -8.90 -11.04 4.70
CA VAL A 7 -8.33 -12.09 5.59
C VAL A 7 -8.87 -11.96 7.01
N ASN A 8 -9.33 -10.76 7.40
CA ASN A 8 -10.02 -10.57 8.67
C ASN A 8 -11.51 -10.94 8.50
N LYS A 9 -11.95 -11.95 9.27
CA LYS A 9 -13.32 -12.44 9.25
C LYS A 9 -14.35 -11.32 9.54
N THR A 10 -14.06 -10.43 10.46
CA THR A 10 -14.95 -9.31 10.81
C THR A 10 -15.12 -8.37 9.64
N THR A 11 -14.03 -8.01 8.95
CA THR A 11 -14.07 -7.16 7.75
C THR A 11 -14.85 -7.84 6.62
N ALA A 12 -14.56 -9.10 6.32
CA ALA A 12 -15.26 -9.86 5.29
C ALA A 12 -16.78 -9.95 5.56
N GLN A 13 -17.18 -10.20 6.82
CA GLN A 13 -18.59 -10.22 7.22
C GLN A 13 -19.26 -8.85 7.10
N LEU A 14 -18.57 -7.78 7.52
CA LEU A 14 -19.07 -6.42 7.42
C LEU A 14 -19.34 -6.02 5.96
N LEU A 15 -18.41 -6.35 5.07
CA LEU A 15 -18.50 -6.09 3.64
C LEU A 15 -19.43 -7.04 2.88
N LYS A 16 -19.88 -8.11 3.54
CA LYS A 16 -20.63 -9.24 2.89
C LYS A 16 -19.89 -9.84 1.70
N LYS A 17 -18.56 -9.88 1.78
CA LYS A 17 -17.66 -10.46 0.78
C LYS A 17 -17.06 -11.77 1.29
N PRO A 18 -16.59 -12.67 0.40
CA PRO A 18 -15.87 -13.87 0.80
C PRO A 18 -14.64 -13.56 1.65
N ILE A 19 -14.38 -14.39 2.67
CA ILE A 19 -13.13 -14.30 3.42
C ILE A 19 -11.98 -14.85 2.58
N LEU A 20 -10.84 -14.17 2.58
CA LEU A 20 -9.60 -14.67 1.96
C LEU A 20 -8.93 -15.67 2.90
N SER A 21 -9.44 -16.89 2.95
CA SER A 21 -9.03 -17.89 3.94
C SER A 21 -7.76 -18.67 3.57
N GLY A 22 -7.28 -18.55 2.34
CA GLY A 22 -6.14 -19.31 1.84
C GLY A 22 -5.71 -18.88 0.44
N LEU A 23 -4.90 -19.71 -0.22
CA LEU A 23 -4.36 -19.42 -1.55
C LEU A 23 -5.45 -19.29 -2.62
N GLU A 24 -6.47 -20.14 -2.58
CA GLU A 24 -7.61 -20.07 -3.49
C GLU A 24 -8.29 -18.69 -3.43
N GLY A 25 -8.56 -18.18 -2.22
CA GLY A 25 -9.13 -16.83 -2.05
C GLY A 25 -8.20 -15.72 -2.58
N LEU A 26 -6.88 -15.90 -2.57
CA LEU A 26 -5.96 -14.96 -3.18
C LEU A 26 -5.98 -15.03 -4.71
N THR A 27 -6.14 -16.23 -5.29
CA THR A 27 -6.37 -16.38 -6.74
C THR A 27 -7.67 -15.68 -7.14
N GLU A 28 -8.76 -15.87 -6.38
CA GLU A 28 -10.03 -15.17 -6.59
C GLU A 28 -9.89 -13.65 -6.48
N LEU A 29 -9.13 -13.14 -5.49
CA LEU A 29 -8.84 -11.71 -5.36
C LEU A 29 -8.09 -11.17 -6.59
N GLY A 30 -7.08 -11.89 -7.07
CA GLY A 30 -6.36 -11.50 -8.29
C GLY A 30 -7.30 -11.38 -9.50
N ALA A 31 -8.22 -12.33 -9.66
CA ALA A 31 -9.23 -12.29 -10.72
C ALA A 31 -10.21 -11.12 -10.54
N GLU A 32 -10.69 -10.86 -9.31
CA GLU A 32 -11.55 -9.71 -8.98
C GLU A 32 -10.90 -8.39 -9.37
N VAL A 33 -9.60 -8.20 -9.08
CA VAL A 33 -8.83 -7.00 -9.43
C VAL A 33 -8.79 -6.80 -10.95
N ARG A 34 -8.45 -7.84 -11.69
CA ARG A 34 -8.41 -7.82 -13.16
C ARG A 34 -9.79 -7.51 -13.75
N GLU A 35 -10.83 -8.20 -13.31
CA GLU A 35 -12.20 -8.04 -13.80
C GLU A 35 -12.78 -6.65 -13.48
N SER A 36 -12.35 -6.05 -12.38
CA SER A 36 -12.69 -4.67 -12.01
C SER A 36 -11.89 -3.62 -12.81
N GLY A 37 -11.00 -4.05 -13.70
CA GLY A 37 -10.21 -3.18 -14.58
C GLY A 37 -9.04 -2.47 -13.91
N PHE A 38 -8.67 -2.84 -12.67
CA PHE A 38 -7.48 -2.28 -12.03
C PHE A 38 -6.21 -2.82 -12.66
N GLN A 39 -5.21 -1.94 -12.80
CA GLN A 39 -3.92 -2.28 -13.41
C GLN A 39 -2.89 -2.78 -12.39
N ALA A 40 -3.17 -2.64 -11.11
CA ALA A 40 -2.24 -3.06 -10.07
C ALA A 40 -2.96 -3.50 -8.79
N LEU A 41 -2.35 -4.44 -8.07
CA LEU A 41 -2.77 -4.95 -6.78
C LEU A 41 -1.64 -4.80 -5.76
N LYS A 42 -1.86 -4.04 -4.68
CA LYS A 42 -0.98 -3.97 -3.53
C LYS A 42 -1.46 -4.96 -2.46
N CYS A 43 -0.57 -5.73 -1.89
CA CYS A 43 -0.85 -6.69 -0.83
C CYS A 43 0.17 -6.60 0.30
N ASN A 44 -0.27 -6.95 1.52
CA ASN A 44 0.65 -7.19 2.64
C ASN A 44 1.16 -8.64 2.62
N MET A 45 2.05 -8.97 3.53
CA MET A 45 2.53 -10.34 3.73
C MET A 45 1.54 -11.17 4.53
N TYR A 46 1.33 -12.43 4.14
CA TYR A 46 0.47 -13.38 4.85
C TYR A 46 1.23 -14.60 5.33
N ARG A 47 0.68 -15.21 6.40
CA ARG A 47 1.03 -16.55 6.87
C ARG A 47 -0.16 -17.48 6.67
N PHE A 48 0.13 -18.76 6.42
CA PHE A 48 -0.86 -19.79 6.16
C PHE A 48 -0.73 -20.98 7.13
N ASP A 49 -0.41 -20.69 8.40
CA ASP A 49 -0.25 -21.67 9.47
C ASP A 49 -1.60 -21.97 10.18
N GLY A 50 -2.57 -22.43 9.42
CA GLY A 50 -3.92 -22.74 9.88
C GLY A 50 -4.94 -21.79 9.25
N VAL A 51 -5.10 -20.60 9.79
CA VAL A 51 -5.96 -19.53 9.20
C VAL A 51 -5.07 -18.44 8.63
N ALA A 52 -5.34 -18.03 7.38
CA ALA A 52 -4.60 -16.95 6.76
C ALA A 52 -4.68 -15.66 7.60
N HIS A 53 -3.55 -15.06 7.88
CA HIS A 53 -3.48 -13.80 8.62
C HIS A 53 -2.32 -12.92 8.14
N VAL A 54 -2.46 -11.60 8.34
CA VAL A 54 -1.41 -10.65 7.98
C VAL A 54 -0.21 -10.84 8.89
N HIS A 55 0.97 -11.02 8.29
CA HIS A 55 2.24 -11.05 8.99
C HIS A 55 2.77 -9.63 9.19
N SER A 56 2.52 -9.03 10.34
CA SER A 56 2.88 -7.64 10.65
C SER A 56 3.54 -7.46 12.03
N PRO A 57 4.66 -8.15 12.31
CA PRO A 57 5.33 -8.08 13.63
C PRO A 57 5.88 -6.68 13.94
N GLY A 58 6.23 -5.90 12.93
CA GLY A 58 6.77 -4.54 13.08
C GLY A 58 5.75 -3.52 13.61
N PHE A 59 4.45 -3.77 13.46
CA PHE A 59 3.38 -2.95 14.06
C PHE A 59 3.18 -3.25 15.54
N ALA A 60 4.23 -3.50 16.23
CA ALA A 60 4.45 -3.55 17.66
C ALA A 60 3.40 -4.31 18.52
N ARG A 61 3.91 -5.11 19.43
CA ARG A 61 3.20 -5.64 20.61
C ARG A 61 2.21 -6.79 20.38
N ARG A 62 2.11 -7.37 19.21
CA ARG A 62 1.30 -8.57 19.01
C ARG A 62 2.04 -9.85 19.37
N SER A 63 3.36 -9.82 19.42
CA SER A 63 4.16 -10.93 19.88
C SER A 63 4.42 -10.82 21.38
N ASN A 64 3.97 -11.82 22.14
CA ASN A 64 4.34 -12.02 23.54
C ASN A 64 5.61 -12.87 23.66
N THR A 65 6.26 -13.18 22.53
CA THR A 65 7.43 -14.06 22.49
C THR A 65 8.71 -13.29 22.76
N PRO A 66 9.49 -13.61 23.80
CA PRO A 66 10.79 -13.00 24.01
C PRO A 66 11.72 -13.24 22.83
N GLY A 67 12.41 -12.20 22.39
CA GLY A 67 13.37 -12.26 21.29
C GLY A 67 12.78 -11.97 19.91
N ALA A 68 11.47 -11.69 19.82
CA ALA A 68 10.75 -11.29 18.59
C ALA A 68 11.24 -12.05 17.32
N PRO A 69 11.13 -13.40 17.29
CA PRO A 69 11.54 -14.18 16.11
C PRO A 69 10.77 -13.80 14.86
N GLU A 70 9.62 -13.15 15.00
CA GLU A 70 8.78 -12.62 13.94
C GLU A 70 9.48 -11.54 13.11
N LEU A 71 10.45 -10.84 13.67
CA LEU A 71 11.26 -9.86 12.94
C LEU A 71 12.27 -10.49 11.98
N ASN A 72 12.34 -11.82 11.93
CA ASN A 72 13.18 -12.56 11.02
C ASN A 72 12.37 -13.11 9.84
N ALA A 73 12.88 -12.92 8.63
CA ALA A 73 12.34 -13.57 7.44
C ALA A 73 12.78 -15.04 7.43
N ASP A 74 12.07 -15.92 8.12
CA ASP A 74 12.38 -17.35 8.19
C ASP A 74 12.00 -18.09 6.90
N LYS A 75 12.48 -19.34 6.76
CA LYS A 75 12.21 -20.16 5.57
C LYS A 75 10.72 -20.48 5.36
N SER A 76 9.95 -20.54 6.45
CA SER A 76 8.50 -20.79 6.37
C SER A 76 7.79 -19.59 5.78
N LEU A 77 8.09 -18.39 6.29
CA LEU A 77 7.55 -17.14 5.74
C LEU A 77 7.89 -16.97 4.26
N LEU A 78 9.15 -17.19 3.87
CA LEU A 78 9.55 -17.08 2.46
C LEU A 78 8.73 -18.00 1.54
N LYS A 79 8.50 -19.25 1.96
CA LYS A 79 7.62 -20.18 1.23
C LYS A 79 6.17 -19.73 1.18
N ASP A 80 5.66 -19.14 2.25
CA ASP A 80 4.30 -18.61 2.27
C ASP A 80 4.16 -17.44 1.30
N LEU A 81 5.16 -16.54 1.26
CA LEU A 81 5.19 -15.41 0.32
C LEU A 81 5.29 -15.86 -1.14
N GLU A 82 6.14 -16.82 -1.47
CA GLU A 82 6.22 -17.41 -2.81
C GLU A 82 4.84 -17.94 -3.27
N LYS A 83 4.15 -18.68 -2.40
CA LYS A 83 2.80 -19.19 -2.69
C LYS A 83 1.76 -18.07 -2.81
N GLN A 84 1.84 -17.07 -1.94
CA GLN A 84 0.96 -15.90 -1.97
C GLN A 84 1.05 -15.18 -3.31
N ILE A 85 2.27 -14.83 -3.72
CA ILE A 85 2.47 -14.09 -4.96
C ILE A 85 2.10 -14.94 -6.18
N ALA A 86 2.42 -16.24 -6.17
CA ALA A 86 1.99 -17.15 -7.23
C ALA A 86 0.47 -17.21 -7.36
N ALA A 87 -0.27 -17.33 -6.26
CA ALA A 87 -1.74 -17.37 -6.26
C ALA A 87 -2.35 -16.04 -6.76
N LEU A 88 -1.84 -14.91 -6.30
CA LEU A 88 -2.28 -13.60 -6.79
C LEU A 88 -2.02 -13.45 -8.29
N ARG A 89 -0.85 -13.85 -8.78
CA ARG A 89 -0.48 -13.81 -10.20
C ARG A 89 -1.35 -14.72 -11.05
N GLU A 90 -1.66 -15.93 -10.56
CA GLU A 90 -2.57 -16.86 -11.25
C GLU A 90 -3.94 -16.22 -11.52
N GLY A 91 -4.52 -15.52 -10.54
CA GLY A 91 -5.80 -14.85 -10.70
C GLY A 91 -5.72 -13.55 -11.51
N ALA A 92 -4.74 -12.71 -11.19
CA ALA A 92 -4.56 -11.39 -11.79
C ALA A 92 -4.12 -11.45 -13.27
N GLY A 93 -3.43 -12.53 -13.68
CA GLY A 93 -2.80 -12.61 -14.99
C GLY A 93 -1.53 -11.75 -15.08
N ASP A 94 -0.91 -11.71 -16.27
CA ASP A 94 0.38 -11.04 -16.47
C ASP A 94 0.27 -9.52 -16.64
N ASP A 95 -0.91 -9.01 -16.99
CA ASP A 95 -1.14 -7.60 -17.28
C ASP A 95 -1.41 -6.75 -16.02
N VAL A 96 -1.63 -7.37 -14.86
CA VAL A 96 -1.84 -6.67 -13.58
C VAL A 96 -0.54 -6.68 -12.78
N ASP A 97 -0.07 -5.50 -12.42
CA ASP A 97 1.11 -5.36 -11.56
C ASP A 97 0.80 -5.80 -10.11
N ILE A 98 1.77 -6.44 -9.46
CA ILE A 98 1.68 -6.83 -8.06
C ILE A 98 2.72 -6.04 -7.26
N LEU A 99 2.28 -5.42 -6.16
CA LEU A 99 3.06 -4.64 -5.23
C LEU A 99 3.03 -5.32 -3.86
N LEU A 100 4.19 -5.48 -3.23
CA LEU A 100 4.27 -6.08 -1.91
C LEU A 100 4.65 -5.05 -0.87
N ASP A 101 3.76 -4.81 0.08
CA ASP A 101 4.02 -3.97 1.23
C ASP A 101 4.48 -4.82 2.43
N MET A 102 5.73 -4.60 2.80
CA MET A 102 6.39 -5.29 3.90
C MET A 102 6.42 -4.46 5.19
N ASN A 103 5.93 -3.23 5.15
CA ASN A 103 5.89 -2.29 6.29
C ASN A 103 7.23 -2.24 7.07
N PHE A 104 7.18 -2.13 8.40
CA PHE A 104 8.34 -2.12 9.33
C PHE A 104 8.74 -3.52 9.81
N ASN A 105 8.46 -4.58 9.06
CA ASN A 105 8.48 -5.93 9.60
C ASN A 105 9.87 -6.55 9.76
N PHE A 106 10.92 -5.97 9.17
CA PHE A 106 12.26 -6.56 9.23
C PHE A 106 13.37 -5.55 9.50
N LYS A 107 14.56 -6.08 9.70
CA LYS A 107 15.84 -5.38 9.55
C LYS A 107 16.34 -5.56 8.10
N PRO A 108 17.35 -4.83 7.64
CA PRO A 108 17.84 -4.90 6.26
C PRO A 108 18.08 -6.32 5.73
N GLU A 109 18.64 -7.20 6.55
CA GLU A 109 18.86 -8.61 6.17
C GLU A 109 17.56 -9.33 5.83
N GLY A 110 16.50 -9.15 6.62
CA GLY A 110 15.20 -9.79 6.40
C GLY A 110 14.52 -9.29 5.12
N TYR A 111 14.52 -7.98 4.86
CA TYR A 111 14.02 -7.42 3.60
C TYR A 111 14.75 -7.98 2.39
N LEU A 112 16.09 -8.02 2.42
CA LEU A 112 16.89 -8.59 1.33
C LEU A 112 16.60 -10.07 1.08
N ARG A 113 16.31 -10.84 2.13
CA ARG A 113 15.88 -12.25 1.98
C ARG A 113 14.56 -12.39 1.27
N VAL A 114 13.56 -11.56 1.62
CA VAL A 114 12.26 -11.55 0.94
C VAL A 114 12.42 -11.13 -0.52
N ILE A 115 13.10 -10.02 -0.78
CA ILE A 115 13.34 -9.51 -2.14
C ILE A 115 14.02 -10.60 -2.99
N LYS A 116 15.05 -11.26 -2.46
CA LYS A 116 15.74 -12.33 -3.17
C LYS A 116 14.84 -13.55 -3.45
N ALA A 117 13.99 -13.94 -2.50
CA ALA A 117 13.09 -15.07 -2.66
C ALA A 117 12.01 -14.84 -3.72
N LEU A 118 11.60 -13.58 -3.91
CA LEU A 118 10.53 -13.21 -4.83
C LEU A 118 11.03 -12.59 -6.14
N ALA A 119 12.34 -12.56 -6.40
CA ALA A 119 12.93 -11.88 -7.58
C ALA A 119 12.35 -12.37 -8.92
N ASP A 120 12.05 -13.67 -9.03
CA ASP A 120 11.52 -14.27 -10.26
C ASP A 120 10.06 -13.92 -10.55
N PHE A 121 9.35 -13.31 -9.59
CA PHE A 121 7.95 -12.90 -9.75
C PHE A 121 7.77 -11.53 -10.42
N ASN A 122 8.84 -10.78 -10.61
CA ASN A 122 8.84 -9.47 -11.26
C ASN A 122 7.77 -8.52 -10.68
N LEU A 123 7.86 -8.25 -9.37
CA LEU A 123 6.93 -7.34 -8.70
C LEU A 123 7.17 -5.90 -9.16
N PHE A 124 6.11 -5.09 -9.19
CA PHE A 124 6.17 -3.69 -9.58
C PHE A 124 7.05 -2.87 -8.62
N TRP A 125 6.91 -3.13 -7.31
CA TRP A 125 7.83 -2.68 -6.27
C TRP A 125 7.74 -3.52 -4.99
N TYR A 126 8.76 -3.35 -4.15
CA TYR A 126 8.76 -3.74 -2.74
C TYR A 126 8.66 -2.47 -1.91
N GLU A 127 7.57 -2.35 -1.12
CA GLU A 127 7.36 -1.27 -0.18
C GLU A 127 7.83 -1.68 1.20
N LEU A 128 8.66 -0.86 1.81
CA LEU A 128 9.22 -1.14 3.13
C LEU A 128 9.66 0.14 3.80
N ASP A 129 9.51 0.22 5.10
CA ASP A 129 9.90 1.40 5.85
C ASP A 129 11.03 1.11 6.84
N ILE A 130 12.05 1.94 6.77
CA ILE A 130 13.19 1.95 7.69
C ILE A 130 13.49 3.39 8.06
N PHE A 131 13.60 3.68 9.36
CA PHE A 131 13.88 5.02 9.87
C PHE A 131 15.33 5.51 9.63
N ASN A 132 16.20 4.66 9.10
CA ASN A 132 17.56 5.00 8.74
C ASN A 132 17.72 5.06 7.22
N PRO A 133 17.91 6.26 6.61
CA PRO A 133 18.04 6.40 5.17
C PRO A 133 19.23 5.63 4.57
N ASP A 134 20.36 5.51 5.30
CA ASP A 134 21.52 4.78 4.81
C ASP A 134 21.26 3.26 4.76
N ALA A 135 20.50 2.73 5.73
CA ALA A 135 20.12 1.33 5.73
C ALA A 135 19.13 1.02 4.57
N LEU A 136 18.20 1.92 4.29
CA LEU A 136 17.30 1.81 3.14
C LEU A 136 18.09 1.90 1.82
N ALA A 137 19.00 2.86 1.71
CA ALA A 137 19.89 3.01 0.56
C ALA A 137 20.78 1.77 0.34
N PHE A 138 21.21 1.11 1.43
CA PHE A 138 21.93 -0.15 1.33
C PHE A 138 21.08 -1.24 0.70
N ILE A 139 19.81 -1.41 1.13
CA ILE A 139 18.87 -2.38 0.54
C ILE A 139 18.69 -2.10 -0.94
N ARG A 140 18.36 -0.87 -1.31
CA ARG A 140 18.17 -0.46 -2.69
C ARG A 140 19.37 -0.80 -3.59
N ARG A 141 20.60 -0.58 -3.11
CA ARG A 141 21.82 -0.88 -3.88
C ARG A 141 22.14 -2.36 -4.03
N GLN A 142 21.56 -3.23 -3.20
CA GLN A 142 21.81 -4.68 -3.27
C GLN A 142 20.95 -5.39 -4.31
N GLY A 143 19.80 -4.82 -4.67
CA GLY A 143 18.84 -5.40 -5.60
C GLY A 143 18.78 -4.67 -6.95
N ARG A 144 18.01 -5.26 -7.86
CA ARG A 144 17.58 -4.62 -9.11
C ARG A 144 16.13 -4.18 -9.03
N GLU A 145 15.48 -4.51 -7.92
CA GLU A 145 14.06 -4.35 -7.70
C GLU A 145 13.74 -2.90 -7.30
N THR A 146 12.60 -2.42 -7.73
CA THR A 146 12.11 -1.09 -7.35
C THR A 146 11.77 -1.06 -5.87
N ILE A 147 12.31 -0.10 -5.14
CA ILE A 147 12.05 0.13 -3.72
C ILE A 147 11.15 1.35 -3.54
N ALA A 148 10.01 1.15 -2.90
CA ALA A 148 9.12 2.21 -2.44
C ALA A 148 9.19 2.34 -0.92
N SER A 149 9.11 3.56 -0.38
CA SER A 149 9.23 3.81 1.07
C SER A 149 8.80 5.22 1.45
N CYS A 150 8.77 5.48 2.74
CA CYS A 150 8.61 6.79 3.38
C CYS A 150 7.17 7.19 3.72
N GLU A 151 6.20 6.28 3.73
CA GLU A 151 4.80 6.60 4.07
C GLU A 151 4.62 7.27 5.43
N SER A 152 5.50 6.96 6.38
CA SER A 152 5.42 7.44 7.76
C SER A 152 6.16 8.76 8.02
N LEU A 153 6.76 9.39 7.00
CA LEU A 153 7.51 10.63 7.16
C LEU A 153 6.62 11.87 7.09
N TYR A 154 6.99 12.88 7.88
CA TYR A 154 6.29 14.16 7.94
C TYR A 154 7.14 15.32 7.45
N GLY A 155 6.61 16.04 6.47
CA GLY A 155 7.20 17.26 5.93
C GLY A 155 8.47 17.04 5.12
N HIS A 156 8.72 17.94 4.20
CA HIS A 156 9.82 17.86 3.23
C HIS A 156 11.22 17.76 3.86
N ARG A 157 11.40 18.22 5.11
CA ARG A 157 12.71 18.15 5.80
C ARG A 157 13.09 16.73 6.20
N GLU A 158 12.09 15.90 6.56
CA GLU A 158 12.31 14.48 6.86
C GLU A 158 12.66 13.74 5.57
N PHE A 159 11.88 13.93 4.51
CA PHE A 159 12.11 13.31 3.20
C PHE A 159 13.47 13.67 2.61
N ARG A 160 13.98 14.89 2.82
CA ARG A 160 15.26 15.34 2.27
C ARG A 160 16.40 14.36 2.55
N ARG A 161 16.51 13.87 3.77
CA ARG A 161 17.58 12.95 4.17
C ARG A 161 17.57 11.64 3.37
N TYR A 162 16.38 11.19 3.02
CA TYR A 162 16.18 9.97 2.23
C TYR A 162 16.51 10.20 0.75
N PHE A 163 16.18 11.37 0.21
CA PHE A 163 16.56 11.72 -1.15
C PHE A 163 18.08 11.94 -1.28
N GLU A 164 18.71 12.65 -0.34
CA GLU A 164 20.16 12.85 -0.31
C GLU A 164 20.91 11.50 -0.24
N ALA A 165 20.39 10.52 0.48
CA ALA A 165 20.95 9.17 0.55
C ALA A 165 20.61 8.30 -0.68
N GLN A 166 19.75 8.76 -1.58
CA GLN A 166 19.20 7.99 -2.70
C GLN A 166 18.65 6.63 -2.25
N SER A 167 17.79 6.65 -1.25
CA SER A 167 17.40 5.46 -0.52
C SER A 167 16.20 4.71 -1.11
N MET A 168 15.43 5.34 -2.03
CA MET A 168 14.28 4.70 -2.70
C MET A 168 14.19 5.12 -4.17
N ASP A 169 13.35 4.40 -4.93
CA ASP A 169 12.98 4.72 -6.31
C ASP A 169 11.63 5.42 -6.39
N VAL A 170 10.76 5.14 -5.42
CA VAL A 170 9.44 5.76 -5.28
C VAL A 170 9.26 6.23 -3.84
N ALA A 171 9.01 7.52 -3.67
CA ALA A 171 8.67 8.10 -2.37
C ALA A 171 7.16 8.01 -2.13
N ILE A 172 6.77 7.25 -1.13
CA ILE A 172 5.39 7.15 -0.69
C ILE A 172 5.06 8.37 0.19
N ILE A 173 4.05 9.13 -0.20
CA ILE A 173 3.66 10.37 0.48
C ILE A 173 2.24 10.23 0.99
N ASP A 174 2.03 10.39 2.29
CA ASP A 174 0.69 10.48 2.83
C ASP A 174 0.18 11.91 2.71
N ILE A 175 -0.78 12.15 1.81
CA ILE A 175 -1.29 13.49 1.51
C ILE A 175 -2.10 14.07 2.67
N PRO A 176 -3.02 13.33 3.31
CA PRO A 176 -3.73 13.79 4.51
C PRO A 176 -2.80 14.20 5.65
N TRP A 177 -1.73 13.43 5.88
CA TRP A 177 -0.80 13.69 6.98
C TRP A 177 0.12 14.88 6.71
N ASN A 178 0.56 15.05 5.48
CA ASN A 178 1.49 16.11 5.10
C ASN A 178 0.76 17.42 4.72
N GLY A 179 -0.50 17.32 4.31
CA GLY A 179 -1.24 18.41 3.69
C GLY A 179 -0.72 18.72 2.28
N ALA A 180 -1.57 19.31 1.44
CA ALA A 180 -1.25 19.58 0.04
C ALA A 180 0.07 20.33 -0.13
N TRP A 181 0.28 21.41 0.63
CA TRP A 181 1.45 22.27 0.47
C TRP A 181 2.79 21.56 0.77
N GLN A 182 2.85 20.73 1.80
CA GLN A 182 4.06 19.95 2.08
C GLN A 182 4.26 18.85 1.06
N SER A 183 3.19 18.18 0.65
CA SER A 183 3.23 17.12 -0.35
C SER A 183 3.79 17.63 -1.69
N TYR A 184 3.40 18.82 -2.15
CA TYR A 184 3.99 19.45 -3.32
C TYR A 184 5.49 19.75 -3.18
N LYS A 185 5.92 20.21 -2.01
CA LYS A 185 7.36 20.44 -1.76
C LYS A 185 8.15 19.14 -1.77
N ILE A 186 7.56 18.06 -1.24
CA ILE A 186 8.17 16.75 -1.25
C ILE A 186 8.28 16.23 -2.69
N ALA A 187 7.21 16.33 -3.48
CA ALA A 187 7.20 15.89 -4.88
C ALA A 187 8.21 16.67 -5.74
N ALA A 188 8.26 18.01 -5.59
CA ALA A 188 9.23 18.84 -6.31
C ALA A 188 10.69 18.53 -5.91
N MET A 189 10.92 18.18 -4.65
CA MET A 189 12.24 17.73 -4.19
C MET A 189 12.55 16.34 -4.75
N ALA A 190 11.61 15.41 -4.73
CA ALA A 190 11.78 14.06 -5.29
C ALA A 190 12.14 14.14 -6.79
N ASP A 191 11.46 15.00 -7.56
CA ASP A 191 11.74 15.23 -8.97
C ASP A 191 13.19 15.69 -9.20
N ALA A 192 13.69 16.60 -8.37
CA ALA A 192 15.09 17.07 -8.43
C ALA A 192 16.12 15.97 -8.12
N TYR A 193 15.71 14.89 -7.47
CA TYR A 193 16.55 13.71 -7.19
C TYR A 193 16.22 12.50 -8.07
N GLU A 194 15.46 12.70 -9.17
CA GLU A 194 15.05 11.64 -10.11
C GLU A 194 14.23 10.51 -9.42
N VAL A 195 13.41 10.88 -8.42
CA VAL A 195 12.56 9.95 -7.67
C VAL A 195 11.09 10.19 -8.01
N ASN A 196 10.39 9.11 -8.35
CA ASN A 196 8.95 9.16 -8.53
C ASN A 196 8.22 9.27 -7.18
N VAL A 197 6.95 9.72 -7.21
CA VAL A 197 6.09 9.79 -6.04
C VAL A 197 4.82 8.97 -6.23
N ALA A 198 4.32 8.42 -5.13
CA ALA A 198 3.02 7.76 -5.08
C ALA A 198 2.36 8.09 -3.74
N PRO A 199 1.03 8.33 -3.69
CA PRO A 199 0.38 8.59 -2.41
C PRO A 199 0.11 7.29 -1.65
N HIS A 200 0.38 7.31 -0.34
CA HIS A 200 -0.26 6.41 0.59
C HIS A 200 -1.72 6.85 0.74
N ASN A 201 -2.66 6.01 0.38
CA ASN A 201 -4.08 6.35 0.38
C ASN A 201 -4.95 5.17 0.85
N PHE A 202 -4.85 4.90 2.14
CA PHE A 202 -5.53 3.86 2.87
C PHE A 202 -6.65 4.43 3.75
N TYR A 203 -7.54 5.23 3.13
CA TYR A 203 -8.55 6.03 3.82
C TYR A 203 -9.84 6.12 3.04
N GLY A 204 -10.81 6.86 3.60
CA GLY A 204 -12.08 7.17 2.94
C GLY A 204 -11.95 8.06 1.70
N HIS A 205 -13.08 8.32 1.09
CA HIS A 205 -13.17 9.00 -0.21
C HIS A 205 -12.63 10.42 -0.24
N LEU A 206 -12.76 11.20 0.85
CA LEU A 206 -12.21 12.55 0.90
C LEU A 206 -10.68 12.53 0.71
N CYS A 207 -10.00 11.63 1.41
CA CYS A 207 -8.54 11.45 1.27
C CYS A 207 -8.18 10.96 -0.14
N THR A 208 -8.98 10.10 -0.73
CA THR A 208 -8.83 9.65 -2.12
C THR A 208 -8.90 10.82 -3.10
N MET A 209 -9.85 11.75 -2.92
CA MET A 209 -9.95 12.95 -3.76
C MET A 209 -8.76 13.90 -3.56
N MET A 210 -8.30 14.09 -2.32
CA MET A 210 -7.09 14.88 -2.03
C MET A 210 -5.87 14.29 -2.74
N SER A 211 -5.70 12.98 -2.67
CA SER A 211 -4.61 12.25 -3.34
C SER A 211 -4.71 12.34 -4.86
N ALA A 212 -5.92 12.24 -5.42
CA ALA A 212 -6.14 12.36 -6.87
C ALA A 212 -5.75 13.73 -7.42
N HIS A 213 -6.14 14.81 -6.73
CA HIS A 213 -5.72 16.17 -7.13
C HIS A 213 -4.20 16.37 -7.03
N PHE A 214 -3.58 15.83 -5.99
CA PHE A 214 -2.12 15.81 -5.89
C PHE A 214 -1.49 15.08 -7.08
N CYS A 215 -1.91 13.85 -7.38
CA CYS A 215 -1.39 13.05 -8.48
C CYS A 215 -1.51 13.76 -9.84
N ALA A 216 -2.64 14.42 -10.08
CA ALA A 216 -2.88 15.14 -11.33
C ALA A 216 -2.02 16.39 -11.52
N SER A 217 -1.36 16.87 -10.47
CA SER A 217 -0.66 18.16 -10.44
C SER A 217 0.86 18.06 -10.32
N VAL A 218 1.41 16.85 -10.20
CA VAL A 218 2.86 16.61 -10.10
C VAL A 218 3.39 15.83 -11.31
N PRO A 219 4.58 16.16 -11.85
CA PRO A 219 5.08 15.54 -13.07
C PRO A 219 5.63 14.12 -12.85
N ASN A 220 6.08 13.80 -11.65
CA ASN A 220 6.76 12.56 -11.27
C ASN A 220 5.85 11.56 -10.54
N PHE A 221 4.55 11.62 -10.79
CA PHE A 221 3.56 10.67 -10.29
C PHE A 221 3.74 9.29 -10.91
N ARG A 222 3.73 8.24 -10.09
CA ARG A 222 3.89 6.85 -10.53
C ARG A 222 2.58 6.10 -10.62
N ILE A 223 1.89 5.94 -9.48
CA ILE A 223 0.61 5.26 -9.34
C ILE A 223 -0.07 5.70 -8.05
N MET A 224 -1.39 5.63 -7.97
CA MET A 224 -2.14 5.98 -6.79
C MET A 224 -2.75 4.75 -6.13
N GLU A 225 -2.52 4.62 -4.84
CA GLU A 225 -3.16 3.60 -4.00
C GLU A 225 -4.62 3.94 -3.75
N ILE A 226 -5.48 2.92 -3.69
CA ILE A 226 -6.85 3.03 -3.21
C ILE A 226 -7.25 1.77 -2.45
N ASP A 227 -7.79 1.96 -1.24
CA ASP A 227 -8.46 0.91 -0.50
C ASP A 227 -9.89 0.74 -1.03
N VAL A 228 -10.26 -0.47 -1.41
CA VAL A 228 -11.58 -0.79 -1.95
C VAL A 228 -12.45 -1.61 -0.99
N ASP A 229 -11.85 -2.18 0.04
CA ASP A 229 -12.48 -3.07 1.02
C ASP A 229 -12.50 -2.41 2.41
N ASP A 230 -13.12 -1.24 2.53
CA ASP A 230 -13.23 -0.47 3.77
C ASP A 230 -14.53 -0.81 4.53
N VAL A 231 -15.51 0.10 4.57
CA VAL A 231 -16.80 -0.08 5.23
C VAL A 231 -17.96 0.03 4.24
N PRO A 232 -19.08 -0.68 4.44
CA PRO A 232 -20.18 -0.68 3.48
C PRO A 232 -20.89 0.68 3.33
N TRP A 233 -20.73 1.60 4.28
CA TRP A 233 -21.28 2.97 4.25
C TRP A 233 -20.25 4.03 3.82
N ARG A 234 -19.11 3.62 3.29
CA ARG A 234 -18.04 4.52 2.87
C ARG A 234 -18.52 5.58 1.87
N ASP A 235 -19.36 5.17 0.94
CA ASP A 235 -19.91 6.04 -0.09
C ASP A 235 -20.84 7.10 0.49
N ASP A 236 -21.55 6.78 1.56
CA ASP A 236 -22.48 7.70 2.23
C ASP A 236 -21.78 8.84 2.97
N LEU A 237 -20.49 8.67 3.31
CA LEU A 237 -19.71 9.63 4.11
C LEU A 237 -19.30 10.90 3.34
N VAL A 238 -19.52 10.93 2.03
CA VAL A 238 -19.17 12.07 1.15
C VAL A 238 -20.36 12.47 0.27
N THR A 239 -20.33 13.70 -0.20
CA THR A 239 -21.39 14.21 -1.10
C THR A 239 -21.22 13.71 -2.54
N GLU A 240 -20.00 13.39 -2.94
CA GLU A 240 -19.65 12.89 -4.27
C GLU A 240 -18.63 11.77 -4.16
N VAL A 241 -18.99 10.60 -4.66
CA VAL A 241 -18.15 9.40 -4.64
C VAL A 241 -17.12 9.44 -5.77
N PRO A 242 -15.84 9.04 -5.54
CA PRO A 242 -14.83 8.93 -6.58
C PRO A 242 -15.30 8.03 -7.74
N GLN A 243 -15.21 8.53 -8.96
CA GLN A 243 -15.53 7.76 -10.15
C GLN A 243 -14.30 7.06 -10.68
N ILE A 244 -14.30 5.73 -10.66
CA ILE A 244 -13.19 4.89 -11.14
C ILE A 244 -13.71 4.04 -12.29
N GLU A 245 -13.10 4.19 -13.47
CA GLU A 245 -13.40 3.44 -14.67
C GLU A 245 -12.12 2.84 -15.25
N ASN A 246 -12.09 1.53 -15.46
CA ASN A 246 -10.92 0.81 -15.98
C ASN A 246 -9.62 1.12 -15.20
N GLY A 247 -9.70 1.13 -13.87
CA GLY A 247 -8.58 1.43 -12.98
C GLY A 247 -8.12 2.88 -12.97
N MET A 248 -8.83 3.78 -13.65
CA MET A 248 -8.54 5.21 -13.71
C MET A 248 -9.54 6.02 -12.91
N LEU A 249 -9.07 6.84 -11.97
CA LEU A 249 -9.90 7.75 -11.21
C LEU A 249 -10.03 9.08 -11.95
N LYS A 250 -11.27 9.51 -12.17
CA LYS A 250 -11.57 10.80 -12.78
C LYS A 250 -11.40 11.91 -11.76
N VAL A 251 -10.45 12.82 -11.99
CA VAL A 251 -10.29 14.01 -11.16
C VAL A 251 -11.47 14.95 -11.40
N PRO A 252 -12.24 15.32 -10.36
CA PRO A 252 -13.42 16.15 -10.53
C PRO A 252 -13.06 17.60 -10.88
N ASP A 253 -13.89 18.22 -11.70
CA ASP A 253 -13.78 19.64 -12.09
C ASP A 253 -14.74 20.49 -11.25
N ARG A 254 -14.68 20.37 -9.93
CA ARG A 254 -15.51 21.08 -8.96
C ARG A 254 -14.62 21.84 -7.97
N PRO A 255 -15.12 22.89 -7.29
CA PRO A 255 -14.37 23.61 -6.27
C PRO A 255 -13.88 22.70 -5.14
N GLY A 256 -12.78 23.08 -4.51
CA GLY A 256 -12.17 22.32 -3.42
C GLY A 256 -11.62 20.97 -3.89
N TRP A 257 -11.92 19.91 -3.15
CA TRP A 257 -11.55 18.54 -3.51
C TRP A 257 -12.56 17.84 -4.43
N GLY A 258 -13.62 18.58 -4.85
CA GLY A 258 -14.69 18.04 -5.67
C GLY A 258 -15.72 17.20 -4.91
N THR A 259 -15.57 17.09 -3.60
CA THR A 259 -16.49 16.43 -2.65
C THR A 259 -16.40 17.10 -1.28
N ASP A 260 -17.45 16.97 -0.49
CA ASP A 260 -17.51 17.40 0.90
C ASP A 260 -17.94 16.23 1.80
N LEU A 261 -17.78 16.39 3.11
CA LEU A 261 -18.26 15.41 4.09
C LEU A 261 -19.79 15.46 4.23
N ASN A 262 -20.40 14.29 4.33
CA ASN A 262 -21.81 14.16 4.70
C ASN A 262 -21.92 14.01 6.22
N GLU A 263 -22.18 15.12 6.91
CA GLU A 263 -22.20 15.16 8.38
C GLU A 263 -23.31 14.28 8.98
N GLU A 264 -24.45 14.11 8.30
CA GLU A 264 -25.54 13.25 8.77
C GLU A 264 -25.11 11.78 8.77
N ALA A 265 -24.46 11.33 7.70
CA ALA A 265 -23.94 9.97 7.62
C ALA A 265 -22.82 9.72 8.62
N ILE A 266 -21.92 10.69 8.84
CA ILE A 266 -20.87 10.62 9.85
C ILE A 266 -21.46 10.48 11.26
N ALA A 267 -22.50 11.27 11.57
CA ALA A 267 -23.20 11.18 12.87
C ALA A 267 -23.92 9.84 13.07
N ALA A 268 -24.38 9.20 11.98
CA ALA A 268 -25.01 7.87 12.00
C ALA A 268 -24.01 6.74 12.24
N HIS A 269 -22.71 6.95 11.95
CA HIS A 269 -21.64 5.98 12.07
C HIS A 269 -20.49 6.49 12.96
N PRO A 270 -20.74 6.80 14.25
CA PRO A 270 -19.71 7.32 15.13
C PRO A 270 -18.61 6.29 15.38
N PRO A 271 -17.36 6.73 15.60
CA PRO A 271 -16.27 5.83 15.98
C PRO A 271 -16.61 5.09 17.27
N LYS A 272 -16.27 3.80 17.34
CA LYS A 272 -16.49 2.95 18.50
C LYS A 272 -15.34 3.04 19.50
#